data_8528c266007cff3fb0399f6bf8c8e12d
#
_entry.id   8528c266007cff3fb0399f6bf8c8e12d
#
_cell.length_a   1.000
_cell.length_b   1.000
_cell.length_c   1.000
_cell.angle_alpha   90.00
_cell.angle_beta   90.00
_cell.angle_gamma   90.00
#
_symmetry.space_group_name_H-M   'P 1'
#
loop_
_entity.id
_entity.type
_entity.pdbx_description
1 polymer ?
#
loop_
_entity_poly.entity_id
_entity_poly.type
_entity_poly.pdbx_seq_one_letter_code
_entity_poly.pdbx_strand_id
1 'polypeptide(L)'
;MLTKFIASVALVLAAIPAAQAQLPDQQTVTDAYVYLLGRAIAIRQEQTDLKEPGIAYNVIKYNPAGSADFVNPNLDVAYLEAWIAVDGKTPVLLEVPEVKGRYYTAQILDEWGEVITNINERNYPSHPFGKFAFVAPGSTAKVPADAVRIELHSRKAKLLGRVELKTDPAGAMALQKQFKLTPLGKPDIKPAAPMASFGNKELIGVELFDNVEAVLASALDVSPIAAQMQAKVRDIGRQARDPGQRQALDKLIKEEVVPKFLNYAVTRSGVFQNNWLATLGTGNYGADYWKRTSANLVGLWANANDEVIYFVATRDADGQPLNGANDYVLEFSAANRPDAVVNAYWSVILVDVPDYRVVKNPLNRFNFNSDSGLKSEADGSLKILFAPRPNAAVPESNWLPSAPGKGFSLTLRTYVPKDLVKRGEWFPPAIKRLK
;
A
#
# COMPACT_ATOMS: atom_id res chain seq x y z
N MET A 1 14.84 -85.53 42.74
CA MET A 1 15.28 -84.75 41.57
C MET A 1 14.21 -83.72 41.32
N LEU A 2 14.46 -82.48 41.72
CA LEU A 2 13.52 -81.36 41.55
C LEU A 2 13.86 -80.61 40.23
N THR A 3 12.96 -80.67 39.28
CA THR A 3 13.09 -79.90 38.02
C THR A 3 12.42 -78.54 38.20
N LYS A 4 13.20 -77.45 38.15
CA LYS A 4 12.68 -76.05 38.20
C LYS A 4 12.22 -75.65 36.82
N PHE A 5 10.95 -75.28 36.68
CA PHE A 5 10.40 -74.53 35.52
C PHE A 5 10.63 -73.02 35.71
N ILE A 6 11.40 -72.44 34.81
CA ILE A 6 11.52 -70.95 34.71
C ILE A 6 10.53 -70.47 33.63
N ALA A 7 9.47 -69.78 34.05
CA ALA A 7 8.56 -69.13 33.13
C ALA A 7 9.12 -67.74 32.77
N SER A 8 9.50 -67.53 31.49
CA SER A 8 9.89 -66.26 30.98
C SER A 8 8.64 -65.48 30.61
N VAL A 9 8.37 -64.35 31.32
CA VAL A 9 7.34 -63.41 30.98
C VAL A 9 7.94 -62.45 29.95
N ALA A 10 7.51 -62.50 28.67
CA ALA A 10 7.82 -61.55 27.65
C ALA A 10 6.90 -60.31 27.79
N LEU A 11 7.47 -59.17 28.18
CA LEU A 11 6.79 -57.91 28.25
C LEU A 11 6.65 -57.36 26.82
N VAL A 12 5.47 -57.47 26.22
CA VAL A 12 5.13 -56.82 24.93
C VAL A 12 4.84 -55.34 25.21
N LEU A 13 5.82 -54.47 24.99
CA LEU A 13 5.62 -53.05 24.92
C LEU A 13 4.80 -52.72 23.64
N ALA A 14 3.49 -52.56 23.79
CA ALA A 14 2.64 -52.00 22.75
C ALA A 14 3.08 -50.54 22.49
N ALA A 15 3.75 -50.26 21.38
CA ALA A 15 4.00 -48.93 20.90
C ALA A 15 2.63 -48.30 20.62
N ILE A 16 2.20 -47.38 21.45
CA ILE A 16 1.05 -46.49 21.18
C ILE A 16 1.47 -45.67 19.94
N PRO A 17 0.76 -45.75 18.80
CA PRO A 17 1.05 -44.89 17.68
C PRO A 17 0.84 -43.45 18.15
N ALA A 18 1.89 -42.63 18.07
CA ALA A 18 1.76 -41.20 18.28
C ALA A 18 0.67 -40.74 17.31
N ALA A 19 -0.43 -40.24 17.84
CA ALA A 19 -1.48 -39.64 17.03
C ALA A 19 -0.80 -38.54 16.19
N GLN A 20 -0.66 -38.76 14.89
CA GLN A 20 -0.20 -37.76 13.98
C GLN A 20 -1.19 -36.62 14.08
N ALA A 21 -0.77 -35.51 14.69
CA ALA A 21 -1.63 -34.34 14.85
C ALA A 21 -2.06 -33.91 13.44
N GLN A 22 -3.36 -33.95 13.20
CA GLN A 22 -3.94 -33.59 11.92
C GLN A 22 -3.65 -32.12 11.64
N LEU A 23 -3.13 -31.81 10.45
CA LEU A 23 -2.97 -30.43 10.03
C LEU A 23 -4.31 -29.71 10.06
N PRO A 24 -4.33 -28.40 10.36
CA PRO A 24 -5.55 -27.59 10.24
C PRO A 24 -6.02 -27.61 8.79
N ASP A 25 -7.31 -27.35 8.60
CA ASP A 25 -7.85 -27.24 7.27
C ASP A 25 -7.16 -26.10 6.49
N GLN A 26 -7.02 -26.28 5.18
CA GLN A 26 -6.33 -25.33 4.30
C GLN A 26 -6.89 -23.90 4.40
N GLN A 27 -8.21 -23.75 4.62
CA GLN A 27 -8.83 -22.44 4.71
C GLN A 27 -8.38 -21.69 5.99
N THR A 28 -8.28 -22.37 7.11
CA THR A 28 -7.77 -21.80 8.37
C THR A 28 -6.32 -21.35 8.23
N VAL A 29 -5.45 -22.18 7.60
CA VAL A 29 -4.06 -21.79 7.30
C VAL A 29 -4.03 -20.57 6.37
N THR A 30 -4.84 -20.57 5.30
CA THR A 30 -4.94 -19.46 4.34
C THR A 30 -5.35 -18.16 5.04
N ASP A 31 -6.40 -18.21 5.86
CA ASP A 31 -6.90 -17.04 6.58
C ASP A 31 -5.84 -16.46 7.52
N ALA A 32 -5.24 -17.32 8.35
CA ALA A 32 -4.20 -16.91 9.29
C ALA A 32 -2.98 -16.30 8.58
N TYR A 33 -2.55 -16.94 7.49
CA TYR A 33 -1.41 -16.50 6.70
C TYR A 33 -1.67 -15.14 6.04
N VAL A 34 -2.75 -15.00 5.27
CA VAL A 34 -3.07 -13.76 4.54
C VAL A 34 -3.28 -12.61 5.52
N TYR A 35 -3.99 -12.85 6.63
CA TYR A 35 -4.20 -11.83 7.65
C TYR A 35 -2.88 -11.34 8.25
N LEU A 36 -2.00 -12.25 8.69
CA LEU A 36 -0.75 -11.88 9.36
C LEU A 36 0.29 -11.31 8.39
N LEU A 37 0.29 -11.75 7.12
CA LEU A 37 1.18 -11.24 6.07
C LEU A 37 1.02 -9.72 5.89
N GLY A 38 -0.20 -9.20 5.97
CA GLY A 38 -0.44 -7.74 5.89
C GLY A 38 0.33 -6.97 6.95
N ARG A 39 0.34 -7.46 8.20
CA ARG A 39 1.12 -6.87 9.29
C ARG A 39 2.63 -7.08 9.08
N ALA A 40 3.04 -8.26 8.63
CA ALA A 40 4.44 -8.59 8.38
C ALA A 40 5.08 -7.66 7.33
N ILE A 41 4.34 -7.31 6.28
CA ILE A 41 4.81 -6.36 5.25
C ILE A 41 5.08 -4.98 5.88
N ALA A 42 4.21 -4.49 6.76
CA ALA A 42 4.42 -3.23 7.46
C ALA A 42 5.61 -3.27 8.43
N ILE A 43 5.81 -4.39 9.17
CA ILE A 43 7.00 -4.59 10.02
C ILE A 43 8.28 -4.59 9.18
N ARG A 44 8.28 -5.31 8.06
CA ARG A 44 9.42 -5.33 7.14
C ARG A 44 9.78 -3.93 6.65
N GLN A 45 8.77 -3.13 6.30
CA GLN A 45 8.98 -1.75 5.87
C GLN A 45 9.55 -0.90 7.00
N GLU A 46 9.00 -1.00 8.22
CA GLU A 46 9.52 -0.31 9.40
C GLU A 46 10.99 -0.66 9.64
N GLN A 47 11.33 -1.96 9.62
CA GLN A 47 12.72 -2.41 9.78
C GLN A 47 13.64 -1.94 8.67
N THR A 48 13.14 -1.78 7.46
CA THR A 48 13.90 -1.31 6.30
C THR A 48 14.15 0.20 6.39
N ASP A 49 13.10 0.99 6.64
CA ASP A 49 13.19 2.45 6.75
C ASP A 49 14.17 2.86 7.86
N LEU A 50 14.09 2.22 9.03
CA LEU A 50 14.94 2.54 10.17
C LEU A 50 16.42 2.15 10.02
N LYS A 51 16.79 1.40 8.97
CA LYS A 51 18.19 1.13 8.62
C LYS A 51 18.78 2.22 7.71
N GLU A 52 17.96 3.07 7.12
CA GLU A 52 18.45 4.16 6.28
C GLU A 52 19.19 5.20 7.15
N PRO A 53 20.37 5.70 6.74
CA PRO A 53 21.10 6.72 7.47
C PRO A 53 20.25 7.98 7.70
N GLY A 54 20.21 8.45 8.96
CA GLY A 54 19.48 9.66 9.36
C GLY A 54 17.97 9.45 9.56
N ILE A 55 17.45 8.25 9.34
CA ILE A 55 16.06 7.92 9.63
C ILE A 55 15.94 7.36 11.05
N ALA A 56 14.98 7.90 11.80
CA ALA A 56 14.63 7.46 13.15
C ALA A 56 13.13 7.72 13.39
N TYR A 57 12.61 7.16 14.47
CA TYR A 57 11.25 7.52 14.90
C TYR A 57 11.16 9.03 15.20
N ASN A 58 10.03 9.61 14.80
CA ASN A 58 9.73 11.03 14.97
C ASN A 58 10.67 11.98 14.21
N VAL A 59 11.34 11.50 13.18
CA VAL A 59 12.15 12.28 12.25
C VAL A 59 11.53 12.25 10.87
N ILE A 60 11.29 13.42 10.28
CA ILE A 60 10.75 13.50 8.91
C ILE A 60 11.88 13.29 7.89
N LYS A 61 11.66 12.36 6.96
CA LYS A 61 12.40 12.25 5.70
C LYS A 61 11.68 13.07 4.65
N TYR A 62 12.37 14.02 4.04
CA TYR A 62 11.88 14.84 2.93
C TYR A 62 12.41 14.24 1.63
N ASN A 63 11.54 13.59 0.86
CA ASN A 63 11.94 12.96 -0.38
C ASN A 63 12.14 14.01 -1.50
N PRO A 64 13.14 13.83 -2.39
CA PRO A 64 13.30 14.70 -3.55
C PRO A 64 12.07 14.68 -4.44
N ALA A 65 11.69 15.80 -5.02
CA ALA A 65 10.62 15.84 -6.01
C ALA A 65 11.02 15.10 -7.29
N GLY A 66 10.05 14.40 -7.91
CA GLY A 66 10.24 13.76 -9.21
C GLY A 66 11.22 12.58 -9.20
N SER A 67 11.47 11.96 -8.05
CA SER A 67 12.29 10.74 -8.00
C SER A 67 11.61 9.62 -8.78
N ALA A 68 12.22 9.26 -9.91
CA ALA A 68 11.73 8.22 -10.82
C ALA A 68 12.24 6.81 -10.46
N ASP A 69 13.02 6.69 -9.39
CA ASP A 69 13.69 5.43 -9.02
C ASP A 69 12.81 4.46 -8.21
N PHE A 70 11.56 4.81 -7.98
CA PHE A 70 10.58 3.95 -7.31
C PHE A 70 9.77 3.10 -8.30
N VAL A 71 9.19 2.02 -7.78
CA VAL A 71 8.18 1.22 -8.48
C VAL A 71 6.90 2.04 -8.60
N ASN A 72 6.39 2.21 -9.84
CA ASN A 72 5.20 2.99 -10.16
C ASN A 72 5.20 4.37 -9.46
N PRO A 73 6.24 5.22 -9.70
CA PRO A 73 6.47 6.43 -8.93
C PRO A 73 5.33 7.43 -9.10
N ASN A 74 5.15 8.27 -8.10
CA ASN A 74 4.30 9.45 -8.22
C ASN A 74 5.19 10.68 -8.45
N LEU A 75 5.10 11.25 -9.63
CA LEU A 75 5.90 12.39 -10.05
C LEU A 75 5.18 13.73 -9.87
N ASP A 76 3.97 13.71 -9.30
CA ASP A 76 3.09 14.88 -9.21
C ASP A 76 3.15 15.55 -7.83
N VAL A 77 3.81 14.96 -6.85
CA VAL A 77 3.86 15.46 -5.46
C VAL A 77 5.25 15.43 -4.86
N ALA A 78 5.54 16.37 -3.96
CA ALA A 78 6.65 16.30 -3.02
C ALA A 78 6.21 15.46 -1.82
N TYR A 79 6.91 14.35 -1.56
CA TYR A 79 6.64 13.45 -0.45
C TYR A 79 7.45 13.80 0.78
N LEU A 80 6.83 13.70 1.96
CA LEU A 80 7.50 13.61 3.24
C LEU A 80 6.96 12.41 4.02
N GLU A 81 7.80 11.77 4.81
CA GLU A 81 7.41 10.60 5.55
C GLU A 81 8.10 10.49 6.90
N ALA A 82 7.45 9.87 7.87
CA ALA A 82 8.03 9.54 9.16
C ALA A 82 7.35 8.33 9.78
N TRP A 83 8.06 7.64 10.64
CA TRP A 83 7.48 6.77 11.64
C TRP A 83 7.21 7.58 12.91
N ILE A 84 5.96 7.83 13.22
CA ILE A 84 5.52 8.44 14.47
C ILE A 84 5.56 7.38 15.55
N ALA A 85 6.14 7.70 16.71
CA ALA A 85 6.14 6.80 17.86
C ALA A 85 5.89 7.60 19.15
N VAL A 86 4.89 7.17 19.89
CA VAL A 86 4.42 7.79 21.13
C VAL A 86 4.45 6.78 22.28
N ASP A 87 4.42 7.27 23.50
CA ASP A 87 4.09 6.47 24.68
C ASP A 87 2.87 7.05 25.41
N GLY A 88 2.50 6.48 26.56
CA GLY A 88 1.32 6.93 27.32
C GLY A 88 1.44 8.34 27.88
N LYS A 89 2.62 8.95 27.89
CA LYS A 89 2.90 10.26 28.54
C LYS A 89 3.47 11.30 27.58
N THR A 90 4.05 10.88 26.46
CA THR A 90 4.81 11.74 25.55
C THR A 90 4.12 11.83 24.19
N PRO A 91 3.29 12.85 23.94
CA PRO A 91 2.73 13.14 22.63
C PRO A 91 3.81 13.52 21.62
N VAL A 92 3.47 13.38 20.32
CA VAL A 92 4.27 13.88 19.20
C VAL A 92 3.46 14.93 18.46
N LEU A 93 4.04 16.11 18.27
CA LEU A 93 3.41 17.24 17.60
C LEU A 93 3.82 17.27 16.12
N LEU A 94 2.84 17.29 15.21
CA LEU A 94 3.03 17.61 13.81
C LEU A 94 2.57 19.05 13.57
N GLU A 95 3.45 19.88 13.03
CA GLU A 95 3.13 21.19 12.51
C GLU A 95 2.93 21.09 11.00
N VAL A 96 1.74 21.47 10.53
CA VAL A 96 1.35 21.48 9.13
C VAL A 96 1.31 22.92 8.65
N PRO A 97 2.05 23.30 7.57
CA PRO A 97 2.03 24.65 7.05
C PRO A 97 0.69 24.99 6.38
N GLU A 98 0.37 26.28 6.24
CA GLU A 98 -0.71 26.71 5.40
C GLU A 98 -0.36 26.47 3.93
N VAL A 99 -1.16 25.63 3.24
CA VAL A 99 -1.00 25.30 1.82
C VAL A 99 -2.20 25.87 1.06
N LYS A 100 -1.95 26.79 0.13
CA LYS A 100 -2.97 27.42 -0.70
C LYS A 100 -2.79 27.08 -2.17
N GLY A 101 -3.90 26.88 -2.87
CA GLY A 101 -3.94 26.75 -4.33
C GLY A 101 -3.33 25.46 -4.90
N ARG A 102 -3.03 24.46 -4.08
CA ARG A 102 -2.57 23.13 -4.49
C ARG A 102 -3.04 22.04 -3.53
N TYR A 103 -3.16 20.83 -4.04
CA TYR A 103 -3.50 19.67 -3.22
C TYR A 103 -2.39 19.38 -2.20
N TYR A 104 -2.80 19.03 -0.99
CA TYR A 104 -1.94 18.48 0.03
C TYR A 104 -2.71 17.51 0.94
N THR A 105 -1.99 16.64 1.59
CA THR A 105 -2.48 15.82 2.69
C THR A 105 -1.32 15.33 3.55
N ALA A 106 -1.50 15.29 4.87
CA ALA A 106 -0.66 14.50 5.77
C ALA A 106 -1.48 13.27 6.19
N GLN A 107 -1.25 12.17 5.49
CA GLN A 107 -1.89 10.89 5.75
C GLN A 107 -1.25 10.23 6.96
N ILE A 108 -2.07 9.82 7.92
CA ILE A 108 -1.67 9.06 9.10
C ILE A 108 -2.28 7.68 9.01
N LEU A 109 -1.43 6.64 9.02
CA LEU A 109 -1.84 5.25 8.92
C LEU A 109 -1.39 4.47 10.16
N ASP A 110 -2.17 3.48 10.52
CA ASP A 110 -1.75 2.51 11.51
C ASP A 110 -0.79 1.46 10.93
N GLU A 111 -0.29 0.62 11.78
CA GLU A 111 0.69 -0.40 11.45
C GLU A 111 0.10 -1.63 10.74
N TRP A 112 -1.23 -1.67 10.52
CA TRP A 112 -1.94 -2.65 9.69
C TRP A 112 -2.24 -2.13 8.28
N GLY A 113 -2.02 -0.82 8.05
CA GLY A 113 -2.27 -0.15 6.77
C GLY A 113 -3.64 0.51 6.67
N GLU A 114 -4.37 0.65 7.78
CA GLU A 114 -5.61 1.43 7.84
C GLU A 114 -5.29 2.92 7.97
N VAL A 115 -6.03 3.77 7.29
CA VAL A 115 -5.91 5.22 7.41
C VAL A 115 -6.62 5.68 8.68
N ILE A 116 -5.86 6.23 9.63
CA ILE A 116 -6.41 6.85 10.84
C ILE A 116 -7.07 8.17 10.47
N THR A 117 -6.36 9.01 9.72
CA THR A 117 -6.86 10.29 9.23
C THR A 117 -6.00 10.85 8.12
N ASN A 118 -6.56 11.79 7.36
CA ASN A 118 -5.84 12.66 6.43
C ASN A 118 -5.96 14.10 6.92
N ILE A 119 -4.85 14.76 7.25
CA ILE A 119 -4.83 16.16 7.67
C ILE A 119 -4.74 17.03 6.43
N ASN A 120 -5.82 17.74 6.14
CA ASN A 120 -5.99 18.65 5.03
C ASN A 120 -7.25 19.51 5.23
N GLU A 121 -7.54 20.43 4.32
CA GLU A 121 -8.70 21.33 4.39
C GLU A 121 -10.06 20.63 4.24
N ARG A 122 -10.09 19.43 3.69
CA ARG A 122 -11.32 18.65 3.48
C ARG A 122 -11.77 17.92 4.76
N ASN A 123 -10.82 17.35 5.51
CA ASN A 123 -11.10 16.59 6.72
C ASN A 123 -11.06 17.47 7.98
N TYR A 124 -10.32 18.58 7.93
CA TYR A 124 -10.19 19.54 9.03
C TYR A 124 -10.52 20.97 8.56
N PRO A 125 -11.75 21.24 8.09
CA PRO A 125 -12.08 22.55 7.50
C PRO A 125 -11.93 23.73 8.46
N SER A 126 -12.11 23.52 9.77
CA SER A 126 -11.91 24.54 10.80
C SER A 126 -10.44 24.64 11.29
N HIS A 127 -9.59 23.70 10.93
CA HIS A 127 -8.17 23.63 11.36
C HIS A 127 -7.32 22.95 10.28
N PRO A 128 -7.27 23.50 9.05
CA PRO A 128 -6.63 22.80 7.93
C PRO A 128 -5.11 22.76 8.01
N PHE A 129 -4.50 23.60 8.84
CA PHE A 129 -3.06 23.69 9.10
C PHE A 129 -2.82 24.07 10.56
N GLY A 130 -1.56 24.10 10.99
CA GLY A 130 -1.17 24.37 12.37
C GLY A 130 -0.75 23.10 13.11
N LYS A 131 -1.13 22.95 14.36
CA LYS A 131 -0.62 21.92 15.25
C LYS A 131 -1.58 20.74 15.40
N PHE A 132 -1.04 19.53 15.27
CA PHE A 132 -1.75 18.26 15.48
C PHE A 132 -0.94 17.39 16.43
N ALA A 133 -1.52 16.97 17.54
CA ALA A 133 -0.83 16.23 18.59
C ALA A 133 -1.27 14.77 18.59
N PHE A 134 -0.36 13.88 18.22
CA PHE A 134 -0.58 12.43 18.26
C PHE A 134 -0.34 11.90 19.67
N VAL A 135 -1.24 11.06 20.14
CA VAL A 135 -1.18 10.44 21.46
C VAL A 135 -1.45 8.94 21.37
N ALA A 136 -0.91 8.19 22.33
CA ALA A 136 -1.19 6.75 22.43
C ALA A 136 -2.67 6.50 22.80
N PRO A 137 -3.23 5.31 22.49
CA PRO A 137 -4.56 4.93 22.90
C PRO A 137 -4.79 5.11 24.41
N GLY A 138 -5.90 5.76 24.76
CA GLY A 138 -6.28 6.02 26.15
C GLY A 138 -5.36 6.97 26.93
N SER A 139 -4.40 7.65 26.27
CA SER A 139 -3.47 8.58 26.93
C SER A 139 -4.21 9.82 27.43
N THR A 140 -3.89 10.23 28.67
CA THR A 140 -4.34 11.49 29.29
C THR A 140 -3.30 12.59 29.24
N ALA A 141 -2.20 12.39 28.49
CA ALA A 141 -1.12 13.36 28.33
C ALA A 141 -1.68 14.70 27.84
N LYS A 142 -1.18 15.80 28.43
CA LYS A 142 -1.54 17.15 28.01
C LYS A 142 -0.91 17.48 26.66
N VAL A 143 -1.67 18.12 25.80
CA VAL A 143 -1.24 18.66 24.52
C VAL A 143 -1.39 20.18 24.49
N PRO A 144 -0.68 20.92 23.63
CA PRO A 144 -0.87 22.35 23.49
C PRO A 144 -2.34 22.69 23.22
N ALA A 145 -2.83 23.79 23.81
CA ALA A 145 -4.24 24.19 23.70
C ALA A 145 -4.66 24.55 22.25
N ASP A 146 -3.68 24.95 21.43
CA ASP A 146 -3.85 25.27 20.02
C ASP A 146 -3.61 24.05 19.07
N ALA A 147 -3.46 22.85 19.63
CA ALA A 147 -3.28 21.64 18.85
C ALA A 147 -4.55 20.77 18.78
N VAL A 148 -4.85 20.24 17.61
CA VAL A 148 -5.85 19.19 17.45
C VAL A 148 -5.27 17.87 17.99
N ARG A 149 -5.94 17.27 18.96
CA ARG A 149 -5.56 15.98 19.54
C ARG A 149 -6.03 14.85 18.63
N ILE A 150 -5.12 13.95 18.25
CA ILE A 150 -5.40 12.74 17.46
C ILE A 150 -4.90 11.52 18.25
N GLU A 151 -5.80 10.63 18.60
CA GLU A 151 -5.46 9.36 19.22
C GLU A 151 -5.09 8.34 18.12
N LEU A 152 -3.93 7.72 18.25
CA LEU A 152 -3.48 6.67 17.34
C LEU A 152 -4.15 5.33 17.72
N HIS A 153 -4.23 4.40 16.77
CA HIS A 153 -4.72 3.04 17.03
C HIS A 153 -3.75 2.24 17.91
N SER A 154 -2.46 2.56 17.82
CA SER A 154 -1.38 1.92 18.58
C SER A 154 -0.37 2.97 19.04
N ARG A 155 0.80 2.53 19.52
CA ARG A 155 1.88 3.45 19.92
C ARG A 155 2.71 3.95 18.75
N LYS A 156 2.47 3.45 17.55
CA LYS A 156 3.14 3.87 16.33
C LYS A 156 2.14 4.12 15.21
N ALA A 157 2.56 4.95 14.27
CA ALA A 157 1.84 5.23 13.03
C ALA A 157 2.83 5.63 11.93
N LYS A 158 2.43 5.49 10.67
CA LYS A 158 3.16 6.05 9.53
C LYS A 158 2.54 7.38 9.14
N LEU A 159 3.38 8.42 9.03
CA LEU A 159 3.05 9.67 8.35
C LEU A 159 3.51 9.55 6.89
N LEU A 160 2.64 9.88 5.97
CA LEU A 160 2.96 10.05 4.54
C LEU A 160 2.31 11.33 4.03
N GLY A 161 3.10 12.40 3.99
CA GLY A 161 2.64 13.71 3.52
C GLY A 161 2.88 13.89 2.02
N ARG A 162 1.98 14.61 1.37
CA ARG A 162 2.02 14.93 -0.05
C ARG A 162 1.70 16.40 -0.26
N VAL A 163 2.50 17.09 -1.08
CA VAL A 163 2.26 18.47 -1.55
C VAL A 163 2.36 18.45 -3.07
N GLU A 164 1.29 18.81 -3.77
CA GLU A 164 1.22 18.82 -5.23
C GLU A 164 2.27 19.77 -5.83
N LEU A 165 3.00 19.29 -6.84
CA LEU A 165 4.05 20.08 -7.51
C LEU A 165 3.47 21.17 -8.43
N LYS A 166 2.38 20.87 -9.14
CA LYS A 166 1.85 21.73 -10.23
C LYS A 166 2.97 22.13 -11.20
N THR A 167 2.98 23.40 -11.59
CA THR A 167 4.03 24.04 -12.41
C THR A 167 5.15 24.69 -11.57
N ASP A 168 5.11 24.52 -10.23
CA ASP A 168 6.04 25.12 -9.26
C ASP A 168 6.59 24.07 -8.29
N PRO A 169 7.50 23.19 -8.73
CA PRO A 169 8.12 22.18 -7.84
C PRO A 169 8.94 22.82 -6.71
N ALA A 170 9.57 23.96 -6.94
CA ALA A 170 10.38 24.64 -5.93
C ALA A 170 9.52 25.10 -4.74
N GLY A 171 8.38 25.71 -5.01
CA GLY A 171 7.41 26.13 -3.99
C GLY A 171 6.82 24.94 -3.25
N ALA A 172 6.51 23.84 -3.93
CA ALA A 172 6.04 22.61 -3.28
C ALA A 172 7.08 22.03 -2.32
N MET A 173 8.36 21.99 -2.71
CA MET A 173 9.45 21.53 -1.86
C MET A 173 9.71 22.46 -0.69
N ALA A 174 9.56 23.76 -0.88
CA ALA A 174 9.64 24.74 0.21
C ALA A 174 8.53 24.55 1.25
N LEU A 175 7.30 24.27 0.80
CA LEU A 175 6.17 23.90 1.68
C LEU A 175 6.40 22.55 2.37
N GLN A 176 6.88 21.52 1.64
CA GLN A 176 7.22 20.22 2.20
C GLN A 176 8.15 20.35 3.43
N LYS A 177 9.18 21.19 3.34
CA LYS A 177 10.17 21.39 4.41
C LYS A 177 9.64 22.19 5.62
N GLN A 178 8.45 22.78 5.53
CA GLN A 178 7.81 23.48 6.63
C GLN A 178 7.02 22.54 7.54
N PHE A 179 6.71 21.32 7.10
CA PHE A 179 6.19 20.31 8.01
C PHE A 179 7.25 19.96 9.05
N LYS A 180 6.87 19.93 10.32
CA LYS A 180 7.78 19.60 11.43
C LYS A 180 7.15 18.56 12.34
N LEU A 181 7.94 17.63 12.81
CA LEU A 181 7.52 16.60 13.76
C LEU A 181 8.40 16.70 15.02
N THR A 182 7.76 16.92 16.17
CA THR A 182 8.46 17.20 17.42
C THR A 182 7.86 16.40 18.57
N PRO A 183 8.58 15.45 19.18
CA PRO A 183 8.14 14.83 20.42
C PRO A 183 8.07 15.85 21.56
N LEU A 184 6.99 15.83 22.35
CA LEU A 184 6.84 16.71 23.52
C LEU A 184 7.52 16.11 24.76
N GLY A 185 8.71 15.57 24.58
CA GLY A 185 9.53 14.91 25.59
C GLY A 185 10.35 13.79 24.96
N LYS A 186 10.73 12.80 25.76
CA LYS A 186 11.48 11.61 25.31
C LYS A 186 10.61 10.37 25.47
N PRO A 187 9.91 9.92 24.42
CA PRO A 187 9.05 8.74 24.49
C PRO A 187 9.86 7.45 24.69
N ASP A 188 9.30 6.48 25.43
CA ASP A 188 9.80 5.11 25.50
C ASP A 188 9.33 4.35 24.26
N ILE A 189 10.19 4.29 23.25
CA ILE A 189 9.88 3.69 21.95
C ILE A 189 10.33 2.24 21.92
N LYS A 190 9.40 1.32 21.64
CA LYS A 190 9.73 -0.08 21.40
C LYS A 190 10.23 -0.27 19.96
N PRO A 191 11.23 -1.13 19.73
CA PRO A 191 11.70 -1.43 18.38
C PRO A 191 10.58 -2.08 17.53
N ALA A 192 10.83 -2.20 16.22
CA ALA A 192 9.98 -2.99 15.34
C ALA A 192 9.89 -4.45 15.84
N ALA A 193 8.72 -5.08 15.67
CA ALA A 193 8.54 -6.47 16.05
C ALA A 193 9.53 -7.37 15.29
N PRO A 194 10.01 -8.48 15.89
CA PRO A 194 10.91 -9.40 15.22
C PRO A 194 10.19 -10.10 14.04
N MET A 195 10.82 -10.09 12.87
CA MET A 195 10.32 -10.71 11.64
C MET A 195 11.49 -11.21 10.81
N ALA A 196 11.36 -12.41 10.24
CA ALA A 196 12.31 -12.91 9.27
C ALA A 196 12.32 -12.04 8.01
N SER A 197 13.46 -11.97 7.33
CA SER A 197 13.59 -11.20 6.09
C SER A 197 12.87 -11.90 4.94
N PHE A 198 12.13 -11.14 4.13
CA PHE A 198 11.47 -11.62 2.91
C PHE A 198 11.28 -10.49 1.89
N GLY A 199 10.97 -10.83 0.64
CA GLY A 199 10.73 -9.87 -0.43
C GLY A 199 9.36 -10.07 -1.09
N ASN A 200 8.97 -9.13 -1.99
CA ASN A 200 7.71 -9.28 -2.74
C ASN A 200 7.78 -10.40 -3.80
N LYS A 201 9.00 -10.74 -4.28
CA LYS A 201 9.20 -11.82 -5.26
C LYS A 201 9.15 -13.20 -4.60
N GLU A 202 9.52 -13.28 -3.33
CA GLU A 202 9.50 -14.49 -2.53
C GLU A 202 8.91 -14.16 -1.15
N LEU A 203 7.63 -14.46 -0.97
CA LEU A 203 6.94 -14.22 0.28
C LEU A 203 7.40 -15.20 1.35
N ILE A 204 7.34 -14.76 2.60
CA ILE A 204 7.71 -15.53 3.77
C ILE A 204 6.86 -16.81 3.88
N GLY A 205 7.48 -17.91 4.27
CA GLY A 205 6.82 -19.19 4.53
C GLY A 205 6.27 -19.30 5.94
N VAL A 206 6.44 -20.48 6.55
CA VAL A 206 5.99 -20.77 7.91
C VAL A 206 6.67 -19.90 8.97
N GLU A 207 7.82 -19.29 8.65
CA GLU A 207 8.55 -18.35 9.50
C GLU A 207 7.72 -17.13 9.89
N LEU A 208 6.66 -16.83 9.13
CA LEU A 208 5.66 -15.80 9.46
C LEU A 208 5.08 -16.01 10.88
N PHE A 209 4.99 -17.27 11.34
CA PHE A 209 4.39 -17.64 12.60
C PHE A 209 5.38 -17.81 13.77
N ASP A 210 6.68 -17.52 13.58
CA ASP A 210 7.69 -17.71 14.62
C ASP A 210 7.52 -16.78 15.83
N ASN A 211 7.02 -15.54 15.59
CA ASN A 211 6.94 -14.50 16.60
C ASN A 211 5.51 -13.97 16.78
N VAL A 212 4.50 -14.82 16.65
CA VAL A 212 3.07 -14.44 16.65
C VAL A 212 2.71 -13.48 17.78
N GLU A 213 3.03 -13.80 19.03
CA GLU A 213 2.61 -12.96 20.18
C GLU A 213 3.29 -11.60 20.16
N ALA A 214 4.57 -11.52 19.80
CA ALA A 214 5.29 -10.25 19.69
C ALA A 214 4.73 -9.39 18.54
N VAL A 215 4.38 -10.01 17.41
CA VAL A 215 3.79 -9.34 16.25
C VAL A 215 2.40 -8.81 16.58
N LEU A 216 1.52 -9.63 17.15
CA LEU A 216 0.15 -9.24 17.50
C LEU A 216 0.11 -8.17 18.61
N ALA A 217 1.02 -8.27 19.61
CA ALA A 217 1.11 -7.29 20.68
C ALA A 217 1.74 -5.95 20.25
N SER A 218 2.41 -5.90 19.10
CA SER A 218 3.11 -4.69 18.63
C SER A 218 2.16 -3.61 18.11
N ALA A 219 0.98 -4.00 17.59
CA ALA A 219 -0.01 -3.08 17.04
C ALA A 219 -1.44 -3.61 17.19
N LEU A 220 -2.36 -2.76 17.66
CA LEU A 220 -3.78 -3.06 17.71
C LEU A 220 -4.35 -3.11 16.28
N ASP A 221 -5.04 -4.19 15.95
CA ASP A 221 -5.91 -4.23 14.76
C ASP A 221 -7.31 -3.78 15.16
N VAL A 222 -7.79 -2.68 14.58
CA VAL A 222 -9.12 -2.12 14.84
C VAL A 222 -10.21 -2.74 13.97
N SER A 223 -9.87 -3.70 13.12
CA SER A 223 -10.85 -4.37 12.27
C SER A 223 -11.85 -5.19 13.08
N PRO A 224 -13.12 -5.30 12.65
CA PRO A 224 -14.15 -6.03 13.40
C PRO A 224 -13.88 -7.54 13.51
N ILE A 225 -13.01 -8.08 12.68
CA ILE A 225 -12.63 -9.51 12.66
C ILE A 225 -11.34 -9.82 13.41
N ALA A 226 -10.68 -8.80 13.99
CA ALA A 226 -9.34 -8.93 14.57
C ALA A 226 -9.26 -10.09 15.57
N ALA A 227 -10.18 -10.17 16.54
CA ALA A 227 -10.15 -11.21 17.57
C ALA A 227 -10.24 -12.62 16.97
N GLN A 228 -11.13 -12.83 16.00
CA GLN A 228 -11.30 -14.12 15.31
C GLN A 228 -10.05 -14.51 14.53
N MET A 229 -9.48 -13.57 13.77
CA MET A 229 -8.32 -13.82 12.93
C MET A 229 -7.06 -14.07 13.77
N GLN A 230 -6.86 -13.30 14.84
CA GLN A 230 -5.75 -13.49 15.77
C GLN A 230 -5.82 -14.84 16.50
N ALA A 231 -7.02 -15.36 16.79
CA ALA A 231 -7.17 -16.71 17.33
C ALA A 231 -6.68 -17.76 16.34
N LYS A 232 -7.02 -17.66 15.04
CA LYS A 232 -6.48 -18.56 13.99
C LYS A 232 -4.97 -18.46 13.89
N VAL A 233 -4.42 -17.21 13.88
CA VAL A 233 -2.96 -16.99 13.82
C VAL A 233 -2.24 -17.65 14.99
N ARG A 234 -2.77 -17.52 16.22
CA ARG A 234 -2.18 -18.19 17.40
C ARG A 234 -2.25 -19.69 17.31
N ASP A 235 -3.33 -20.23 16.76
CA ASP A 235 -3.48 -21.67 16.56
C ASP A 235 -2.43 -22.22 15.60
N ILE A 236 -2.29 -21.63 14.43
CA ILE A 236 -1.25 -22.00 13.45
C ILE A 236 0.15 -21.79 14.04
N GLY A 237 0.39 -20.70 14.77
CA GLY A 237 1.66 -20.46 15.45
C GLY A 237 2.03 -21.51 16.49
N ARG A 238 1.05 -22.09 17.21
CA ARG A 238 1.30 -23.23 18.11
C ARG A 238 1.69 -24.50 17.35
N GLN A 239 1.00 -24.79 16.26
CA GLN A 239 1.26 -25.95 15.42
C GLN A 239 2.61 -25.86 14.69
N ALA A 240 3.01 -24.66 14.26
CA ALA A 240 4.30 -24.41 13.62
C ALA A 240 5.52 -24.64 14.53
N ARG A 241 5.32 -24.82 15.85
CA ARG A 241 6.39 -25.18 16.79
C ARG A 241 6.72 -26.68 16.79
N ASP A 242 5.81 -27.52 16.34
CA ASP A 242 6.07 -28.94 16.14
C ASP A 242 6.83 -29.15 14.83
N PRO A 243 8.03 -29.78 14.82
CA PRO A 243 8.86 -29.91 13.62
C PRO A 243 8.16 -30.64 12.46
N GLY A 244 7.34 -31.64 12.74
CA GLY A 244 6.64 -32.41 11.72
C GLY A 244 5.52 -31.60 11.08
N GLN A 245 4.74 -30.91 11.89
CA GLN A 245 3.68 -30.01 11.40
C GLN A 245 4.27 -28.79 10.69
N ARG A 246 5.38 -28.23 11.17
CA ARG A 246 6.05 -27.09 10.57
C ARG A 246 6.41 -27.34 9.11
N GLN A 247 7.02 -28.50 8.81
CA GLN A 247 7.39 -28.84 7.43
C GLN A 247 6.16 -28.95 6.52
N ALA A 248 5.10 -29.57 7.01
CA ALA A 248 3.86 -29.72 6.25
C ALA A 248 3.13 -28.37 6.06
N LEU A 249 3.10 -27.50 7.08
CA LEU A 249 2.58 -26.15 7.00
C LEU A 249 3.37 -25.29 6.00
N ASP A 250 4.71 -25.36 6.03
CA ASP A 250 5.56 -24.61 5.10
C ASP A 250 5.29 -25.02 3.65
N LYS A 251 5.19 -26.33 3.40
CA LYS A 251 4.82 -26.83 2.08
C LYS A 251 3.44 -26.33 1.64
N LEU A 252 2.42 -26.45 2.50
CA LEU A 252 1.07 -25.96 2.20
C LEU A 252 1.04 -24.46 1.90
N ILE A 253 1.77 -23.67 2.70
CA ILE A 253 1.86 -22.22 2.51
C ILE A 253 2.48 -21.89 1.16
N LYS A 254 3.63 -22.46 0.83
CA LYS A 254 4.38 -22.15 -0.39
C LYS A 254 3.72 -22.67 -1.67
N GLU A 255 3.12 -23.86 -1.62
CA GLU A 255 2.57 -24.50 -2.83
C GLU A 255 1.11 -24.11 -3.10
N GLU A 256 0.32 -23.75 -2.07
CA GLU A 256 -1.11 -23.50 -2.21
C GLU A 256 -1.52 -22.08 -1.79
N VAL A 257 -1.12 -21.65 -0.57
CA VAL A 257 -1.63 -20.41 0.01
C VAL A 257 -1.05 -19.19 -0.69
N VAL A 258 0.27 -19.13 -0.87
CA VAL A 258 0.96 -18.02 -1.52
C VAL A 258 0.50 -17.85 -2.98
N PRO A 259 0.46 -18.88 -3.83
CA PRO A 259 -0.05 -18.75 -5.20
C PRO A 259 -1.50 -18.26 -5.26
N LYS A 260 -2.37 -18.78 -4.39
CA LYS A 260 -3.77 -18.37 -4.27
C LYS A 260 -3.89 -16.88 -3.92
N PHE A 261 -3.09 -16.42 -2.94
CA PHE A 261 -3.08 -15.02 -2.53
C PHE A 261 -2.53 -14.09 -3.62
N LEU A 262 -1.42 -14.43 -4.26
CA LEU A 262 -0.85 -13.64 -5.36
C LEU A 262 -1.82 -13.52 -6.54
N ASN A 263 -2.50 -14.61 -6.90
CA ASN A 263 -3.55 -14.55 -7.92
C ASN A 263 -4.69 -13.62 -7.52
N TYR A 264 -5.16 -13.69 -6.26
CA TYR A 264 -6.19 -12.76 -5.77
C TYR A 264 -5.72 -11.31 -5.86
N ALA A 265 -4.51 -11.01 -5.41
CA ALA A 265 -3.97 -9.64 -5.37
C ALA A 265 -3.96 -8.96 -6.75
N VAL A 266 -3.74 -9.71 -7.83
CA VAL A 266 -3.70 -9.15 -9.21
C VAL A 266 -5.01 -9.26 -9.97
N THR A 267 -5.96 -10.11 -9.55
CA THR A 267 -7.18 -10.38 -10.33
C THR A 267 -8.48 -9.99 -9.62
N ARG A 268 -8.48 -9.87 -8.28
CA ARG A 268 -9.71 -9.69 -7.48
C ARG A 268 -9.64 -8.59 -6.43
N SER A 269 -8.50 -7.93 -6.27
CA SER A 269 -8.33 -6.88 -5.26
C SER A 269 -9.04 -5.55 -5.60
N GLY A 270 -9.65 -5.44 -6.79
CA GLY A 270 -10.38 -4.26 -7.26
C GLY A 270 -11.49 -4.59 -8.25
N VAL A 271 -12.03 -3.56 -8.88
CA VAL A 271 -13.11 -3.64 -9.89
C VAL A 271 -12.53 -3.47 -11.29
N PHE A 272 -12.89 -4.35 -12.22
CA PHE A 272 -12.44 -4.30 -13.60
C PHE A 272 -13.54 -3.77 -14.53
N GLN A 273 -13.19 -2.74 -15.31
CA GLN A 273 -14.00 -2.23 -16.41
C GLN A 273 -13.10 -1.62 -17.48
N ASN A 274 -13.44 -1.77 -18.77
CA ASN A 274 -12.67 -1.24 -19.91
C ASN A 274 -11.19 -1.67 -19.91
N ASN A 275 -10.87 -2.86 -19.36
CA ASN A 275 -9.52 -3.37 -19.12
C ASN A 275 -8.67 -2.52 -18.12
N TRP A 276 -9.33 -1.72 -17.29
CA TRP A 276 -8.72 -1.05 -16.14
C TRP A 276 -9.14 -1.73 -14.85
N LEU A 277 -8.20 -1.91 -13.93
CA LEU A 277 -8.42 -2.29 -12.54
C LEU A 277 -8.53 -1.03 -11.69
N ALA A 278 -9.68 -0.77 -11.09
CA ALA A 278 -9.87 0.31 -10.11
C ALA A 278 -9.64 -0.20 -8.68
N THR A 279 -8.84 0.54 -7.89
CA THR A 279 -8.56 0.22 -6.48
C THR A 279 -9.61 0.86 -5.56
N LEU A 280 -10.86 0.40 -5.66
CA LEU A 280 -11.94 0.90 -4.80
C LEU A 280 -11.86 0.29 -3.39
N GLY A 281 -12.15 1.08 -2.36
CA GLY A 281 -12.19 0.63 -0.96
C GLY A 281 -10.80 0.42 -0.34
N THR A 282 -9.80 1.21 -0.75
CA THR A 282 -8.47 1.23 -0.11
C THR A 282 -8.44 2.18 1.08
N GLY A 283 -7.49 1.94 2.00
CA GLY A 283 -7.22 2.79 3.16
C GLY A 283 -8.12 2.55 4.37
N ASN A 284 -9.34 2.02 4.17
CA ASN A 284 -10.28 1.62 5.21
C ASN A 284 -10.94 0.31 4.79
N TYR A 285 -10.40 -0.82 5.22
CA TYR A 285 -10.71 -2.14 4.68
C TYR A 285 -11.81 -2.87 5.45
N GLY A 286 -12.12 -2.46 6.69
CA GLY A 286 -13.10 -3.12 7.52
C GLY A 286 -12.75 -4.59 7.78
N ALA A 287 -13.63 -5.51 7.33
CA ALA A 287 -13.40 -6.96 7.47
C ALA A 287 -12.61 -7.57 6.30
N ASP A 288 -12.29 -6.81 5.25
CA ASP A 288 -11.65 -7.33 4.04
C ASP A 288 -10.12 -7.36 4.17
N TYR A 289 -9.61 -8.29 5.00
CA TYR A 289 -8.17 -8.48 5.18
C TYR A 289 -7.44 -8.96 3.92
N TRP A 290 -8.12 -9.61 2.98
CA TRP A 290 -7.54 -9.98 1.69
C TRP A 290 -7.17 -8.74 0.88
N LYS A 291 -8.10 -7.79 0.78
CA LYS A 291 -7.85 -6.51 0.10
C LYS A 291 -6.79 -5.70 0.83
N ARG A 292 -6.84 -5.62 2.17
CA ARG A 292 -5.83 -4.94 3.00
C ARG A 292 -4.44 -5.47 2.73
N THR A 293 -4.26 -6.79 2.79
CA THR A 293 -2.97 -7.43 2.56
C THR A 293 -2.50 -7.29 1.11
N SER A 294 -3.43 -7.36 0.14
CA SER A 294 -3.11 -7.10 -1.27
C SER A 294 -2.63 -5.66 -1.49
N ALA A 295 -3.32 -4.68 -0.90
CA ALA A 295 -2.90 -3.28 -0.97
C ALA A 295 -1.52 -3.07 -0.32
N ASN A 296 -1.26 -3.69 0.85
CA ASN A 296 0.05 -3.63 1.49
C ASN A 296 1.15 -4.26 0.63
N LEU A 297 0.84 -5.31 -0.14
CA LEU A 297 1.82 -5.96 -1.02
C LEU A 297 2.18 -5.12 -2.24
N VAL A 298 1.17 -4.53 -2.92
CA VAL A 298 1.36 -3.87 -4.23
C VAL A 298 1.52 -2.35 -4.12
N GLY A 299 1.10 -1.76 -3.02
CA GLY A 299 1.13 -0.31 -2.79
C GLY A 299 0.98 0.03 -1.31
N LEU A 300 1.95 -0.42 -0.49
CA LEU A 300 1.96 -0.16 0.95
C LEU A 300 1.74 1.33 1.23
N TRP A 301 0.91 1.62 2.22
CA TRP A 301 0.45 2.96 2.60
C TRP A 301 -0.52 3.57 1.57
N ALA A 302 -1.36 2.74 0.95
CA ALA A 302 -2.44 3.21 0.09
C ALA A 302 -3.31 4.23 0.81
N ASN A 303 -3.75 5.26 0.09
CA ASN A 303 -4.62 6.27 0.68
C ASN A 303 -6.09 5.88 0.61
N ALA A 304 -6.92 6.53 1.42
CA ALA A 304 -8.36 6.40 1.37
C ALA A 304 -8.93 6.89 0.02
N ASN A 305 -10.03 6.31 -0.41
CA ASN A 305 -10.65 6.64 -1.70
C ASN A 305 -11.15 8.09 -1.79
N ASP A 306 -11.37 8.78 -0.68
CA ASP A 306 -11.66 10.22 -0.67
C ASP A 306 -10.48 11.07 -1.11
N GLU A 307 -9.26 10.56 -0.97
CA GLU A 307 -8.03 11.23 -1.38
C GLU A 307 -7.57 10.85 -2.79
N VAL A 308 -7.59 9.55 -3.12
CA VAL A 308 -7.14 9.10 -4.45
C VAL A 308 -7.73 7.74 -4.81
N ILE A 309 -8.12 7.56 -6.07
CA ILE A 309 -8.41 6.27 -6.66
C ILE A 309 -7.46 6.04 -7.83
N TYR A 310 -6.92 4.82 -7.89
CA TYR A 310 -6.00 4.38 -8.92
C TYR A 310 -6.71 3.49 -9.91
N PHE A 311 -6.42 3.68 -11.20
CA PHE A 311 -6.83 2.81 -12.30
C PHE A 311 -5.57 2.28 -12.97
N VAL A 312 -5.41 0.96 -13.02
CA VAL A 312 -4.24 0.31 -13.61
C VAL A 312 -4.67 -0.48 -14.84
N ALA A 313 -3.98 -0.25 -15.97
CA ALA A 313 -4.19 -1.01 -17.21
C ALA A 313 -2.88 -1.64 -17.69
N THR A 314 -2.96 -2.91 -18.05
CA THR A 314 -1.87 -3.69 -18.66
C THR A 314 -2.27 -4.27 -20.01
N ARG A 315 -3.52 -4.02 -20.45
CA ARG A 315 -4.13 -4.55 -21.68
C ARG A 315 -4.85 -3.44 -22.44
N ASP A 316 -4.89 -3.60 -23.77
CA ASP A 316 -5.65 -2.74 -24.67
C ASP A 316 -7.15 -3.14 -24.75
N ALA A 317 -7.90 -2.44 -25.61
CA ALA A 317 -9.34 -2.66 -25.81
C ALA A 317 -9.67 -4.09 -26.28
N ASP A 318 -8.75 -4.75 -26.98
CA ASP A 318 -8.89 -6.12 -27.49
C ASP A 318 -8.38 -7.17 -26.46
N GLY A 319 -8.01 -6.74 -25.25
CA GLY A 319 -7.49 -7.59 -24.19
C GLY A 319 -6.04 -8.04 -24.39
N GLN A 320 -5.32 -7.47 -25.37
CA GLN A 320 -3.92 -7.81 -25.63
C GLN A 320 -3.00 -7.04 -24.67
N PRO A 321 -1.89 -7.64 -24.21
CA PRO A 321 -0.90 -6.94 -23.38
C PRO A 321 -0.38 -5.67 -24.07
N LEU A 322 -0.28 -4.58 -23.33
CA LEU A 322 0.32 -3.34 -23.83
C LEU A 322 1.82 -3.56 -24.12
N ASN A 323 2.23 -3.20 -25.34
CA ASN A 323 3.59 -3.39 -25.84
C ASN A 323 4.11 -2.09 -26.45
N GLY A 324 5.27 -1.61 -25.97
CA GLY A 324 5.83 -0.34 -26.37
C GLY A 324 6.28 -0.22 -27.83
N ALA A 325 6.23 -1.31 -28.62
CA ALA A 325 6.46 -1.27 -30.06
C ALA A 325 5.24 -0.81 -30.87
N ASN A 326 4.06 -0.75 -30.24
CA ASN A 326 2.79 -0.37 -30.87
C ASN A 326 2.38 1.04 -30.44
N ASP A 327 1.54 1.66 -31.25
CA ASP A 327 0.89 2.93 -30.98
C ASP A 327 -0.48 2.70 -30.35
N TYR A 328 -0.75 3.39 -29.25
CA TYR A 328 -2.02 3.31 -28.54
C TYR A 328 -2.56 4.72 -28.26
N VAL A 329 -3.87 4.84 -28.25
CA VAL A 329 -4.57 6.06 -27.86
C VAL A 329 -5.53 5.82 -26.71
N LEU A 330 -5.48 6.68 -25.70
CA LEU A 330 -6.48 6.85 -24.67
C LEU A 330 -7.30 8.08 -25.02
N GLU A 331 -8.57 7.90 -25.36
CA GLU A 331 -9.46 8.94 -25.86
C GLU A 331 -10.62 9.19 -24.89
N PHE A 332 -10.62 10.33 -24.25
CA PHE A 332 -11.71 10.79 -23.40
C PHE A 332 -12.66 11.66 -24.24
N SER A 333 -13.95 11.29 -24.32
CA SER A 333 -14.95 12.22 -24.87
C SER A 333 -15.06 13.46 -23.99
N ALA A 334 -15.59 14.55 -24.52
CA ALA A 334 -15.80 15.80 -23.78
C ALA A 334 -16.61 15.56 -22.48
N ALA A 335 -17.57 14.66 -22.50
CA ALA A 335 -18.42 14.31 -21.35
C ALA A 335 -17.74 13.38 -20.33
N ASN A 336 -16.66 12.67 -20.71
CA ASN A 336 -16.00 11.67 -19.85
C ASN A 336 -14.57 12.06 -19.46
N ARG A 337 -14.23 13.33 -19.54
CA ARG A 337 -12.89 13.82 -19.22
C ARG A 337 -12.53 13.61 -17.75
N PRO A 338 -11.28 13.25 -17.43
CA PRO A 338 -10.84 13.04 -16.06
C PRO A 338 -10.90 14.34 -15.23
N ASP A 339 -10.75 15.53 -15.84
CA ASP A 339 -10.89 16.83 -15.18
C ASP A 339 -12.29 17.01 -14.57
N ALA A 340 -13.33 16.46 -15.22
CA ALA A 340 -14.72 16.60 -14.77
C ALA A 340 -15.04 15.77 -13.53
N VAL A 341 -14.20 14.80 -13.18
CA VAL A 341 -14.47 13.79 -12.14
C VAL A 341 -13.56 13.88 -10.93
N VAL A 342 -12.70 14.89 -10.86
CA VAL A 342 -11.84 15.20 -9.72
C VAL A 342 -12.14 16.60 -9.16
N ASN A 343 -11.81 16.81 -7.88
CA ASN A 343 -11.85 18.12 -7.23
C ASN A 343 -10.44 18.71 -7.06
N ALA A 344 -9.38 17.89 -7.15
CA ALA A 344 -8.01 18.36 -7.18
C ALA A 344 -7.43 18.20 -8.59
N TYR A 345 -6.80 17.11 -8.88
CA TYR A 345 -6.17 16.86 -10.19
C TYR A 345 -6.22 15.37 -10.56
N TRP A 346 -5.89 15.06 -11.79
CA TRP A 346 -5.66 13.71 -12.27
C TRP A 346 -4.26 13.58 -12.86
N SER A 347 -3.73 12.35 -12.91
CA SER A 347 -2.49 12.06 -13.64
C SER A 347 -2.51 10.67 -14.26
N VAL A 348 -1.72 10.47 -15.32
CA VAL A 348 -1.45 9.18 -15.93
C VAL A 348 0.05 9.02 -16.13
N ILE A 349 0.61 7.89 -15.69
CA ILE A 349 2.01 7.55 -15.85
C ILE A 349 2.15 6.25 -16.63
N LEU A 350 3.23 6.16 -17.44
CA LEU A 350 3.64 4.98 -18.15
C LEU A 350 4.87 4.38 -17.47
N VAL A 351 4.78 3.10 -17.08
CA VAL A 351 5.88 2.33 -16.49
C VAL A 351 6.08 1.02 -17.25
N ASP A 352 7.32 0.52 -17.32
CA ASP A 352 7.59 -0.78 -17.92
C ASP A 352 7.07 -1.94 -17.04
N VAL A 353 6.92 -3.11 -17.62
CA VAL A 353 6.67 -4.35 -16.89
C VAL A 353 7.76 -5.36 -17.25
N PRO A 354 8.22 -6.20 -16.30
CA PRO A 354 7.61 -6.43 -14.97
C PRO A 354 8.15 -5.54 -13.85
N ASP A 355 9.07 -4.59 -14.11
CA ASP A 355 9.76 -3.84 -13.06
C ASP A 355 8.99 -2.60 -12.57
N TYR A 356 7.96 -2.18 -13.31
CA TYR A 356 7.12 -1.01 -13.00
C TYR A 356 7.93 0.28 -12.78
N ARG A 357 9.00 0.46 -13.59
CA ARG A 357 9.84 1.64 -13.59
C ARG A 357 9.47 2.57 -14.75
N VAL A 358 9.74 3.86 -14.60
CA VAL A 358 9.56 4.79 -15.72
C VAL A 358 10.42 4.39 -16.92
N VAL A 359 9.87 4.55 -18.11
CA VAL A 359 10.59 4.34 -19.36
C VAL A 359 11.42 5.57 -19.68
N LYS A 360 12.74 5.50 -19.45
CA LYS A 360 13.66 6.63 -19.76
C LYS A 360 13.55 7.03 -21.22
N ASN A 361 13.39 8.32 -21.48
CA ASN A 361 13.28 8.89 -22.81
C ASN A 361 13.96 10.28 -22.87
N PRO A 362 14.37 10.77 -24.07
CA PRO A 362 15.09 12.02 -24.21
C PRO A 362 14.33 13.27 -23.76
N LEU A 363 13.00 13.18 -23.69
CA LEU A 363 12.13 14.30 -23.26
C LEU A 363 11.99 14.37 -21.73
N ASN A 364 12.47 13.36 -20.98
CA ASN A 364 12.19 13.17 -19.57
C ASN A 364 10.67 13.26 -19.25
N ARG A 365 9.84 12.83 -20.20
CA ARG A 365 8.37 12.86 -20.11
C ARG A 365 7.87 11.49 -19.73
N PHE A 366 7.43 11.32 -18.49
CA PHE A 366 7.05 10.02 -17.91
C PHE A 366 5.58 9.93 -17.58
N ASN A 367 4.92 11.08 -17.42
CA ASN A 367 3.51 11.18 -17.05
C ASN A 367 2.88 12.43 -17.68
N PHE A 368 1.55 12.45 -17.63
CA PHE A 368 0.74 13.65 -17.82
C PHE A 368 -0.17 13.84 -16.62
N ASN A 369 -0.55 15.08 -16.35
CA ASN A 369 -1.49 15.47 -15.31
C ASN A 369 -2.34 16.69 -15.77
N SER A 370 -3.22 17.17 -14.91
CA SER A 370 -4.08 18.32 -15.18
C SER A 370 -3.34 19.58 -15.62
N ASP A 371 -2.07 19.74 -15.19
CA ASP A 371 -1.24 20.92 -15.47
C ASP A 371 -0.26 20.73 -16.65
N SER A 372 -0.32 19.58 -17.36
CA SER A 372 0.63 19.25 -18.43
C SER A 372 0.42 20.02 -19.74
N GLY A 373 -0.59 20.88 -19.82
CA GLY A 373 -0.87 21.70 -21.01
C GLY A 373 -1.33 20.88 -22.22
N LEU A 374 -2.03 19.76 -21.99
CA LEU A 374 -2.58 18.91 -23.05
C LEU A 374 -3.61 19.67 -23.88
N LYS A 375 -3.56 19.47 -25.19
CA LYS A 375 -4.50 20.10 -26.16
C LYS A 375 -5.72 19.21 -26.36
N SER A 376 -6.89 19.80 -26.27
CA SER A 376 -8.17 19.17 -26.61
C SER A 376 -8.44 19.26 -28.12
N GLU A 377 -9.21 18.31 -28.63
CA GLU A 377 -9.79 18.39 -29.97
C GLU A 377 -10.90 19.45 -30.06
N ALA A 378 -11.34 19.79 -31.29
CA ALA A 378 -12.36 20.81 -31.50
C ALA A 378 -13.72 20.46 -30.85
N ASP A 379 -14.04 19.18 -30.69
CA ASP A 379 -15.25 18.69 -30.01
C ASP A 379 -15.10 18.62 -28.47
N GLY A 380 -13.97 19.07 -27.92
CA GLY A 380 -13.67 19.04 -26.50
C GLY A 380 -13.13 17.69 -25.99
N SER A 381 -13.00 16.68 -26.84
CA SER A 381 -12.37 15.42 -26.46
C SER A 381 -10.87 15.58 -26.20
N LEU A 382 -10.30 14.66 -25.41
CA LEU A 382 -8.88 14.63 -25.10
C LEU A 382 -8.28 13.29 -25.52
N LYS A 383 -7.25 13.35 -26.37
CA LYS A 383 -6.50 12.16 -26.78
C LYS A 383 -5.09 12.20 -26.22
N ILE A 384 -4.64 11.07 -25.69
CA ILE A 384 -3.26 10.83 -25.23
C ILE A 384 -2.70 9.67 -26.02
N LEU A 385 -1.57 9.89 -26.70
CA LEU A 385 -0.83 8.89 -27.46
C LEU A 385 0.24 8.25 -26.59
N PHE A 386 0.29 6.93 -26.56
CA PHE A 386 1.39 6.13 -26.01
C PHE A 386 2.05 5.39 -27.19
N ALA A 387 3.24 5.81 -27.57
CA ALA A 387 3.90 5.30 -28.76
C ALA A 387 5.42 5.48 -28.67
N PRO A 388 6.23 4.68 -29.38
CA PRO A 388 7.68 4.85 -29.40
C PRO A 388 8.12 6.15 -30.12
N ARG A 389 7.26 6.73 -30.96
CA ARG A 389 7.50 7.97 -31.71
C ARG A 389 6.20 8.79 -31.78
N PRO A 390 6.30 10.12 -31.90
CA PRO A 390 5.12 10.94 -32.16
C PRO A 390 4.54 10.59 -33.54
N ASN A 391 3.23 10.72 -33.70
CA ASN A 391 2.53 10.55 -34.97
C ASN A 391 1.40 11.57 -35.10
N ALA A 392 0.74 11.59 -36.27
CA ALA A 392 -0.31 12.58 -36.58
C ALA A 392 -1.65 12.36 -35.84
N ALA A 393 -1.77 11.30 -35.02
CA ALA A 393 -3.01 11.02 -34.30
C ALA A 393 -3.30 12.03 -33.18
N VAL A 394 -2.25 12.68 -32.63
CA VAL A 394 -2.36 13.72 -31.60
C VAL A 394 -1.29 14.78 -31.78
N PRO A 395 -1.45 16.00 -31.20
CA PRO A 395 -0.36 16.96 -31.04
C PRO A 395 0.79 16.36 -30.23
N GLU A 396 2.04 16.73 -30.53
CA GLU A 396 3.22 16.23 -29.80
C GLU A 396 3.15 16.49 -28.28
N SER A 397 2.44 17.54 -27.85
CA SER A 397 2.18 17.81 -26.43
C SER A 397 1.42 16.69 -25.73
N ASN A 398 0.64 15.91 -26.48
CA ASN A 398 -0.19 14.82 -25.97
C ASN A 398 0.43 13.42 -26.18
N TRP A 399 1.69 13.36 -26.61
CA TRP A 399 2.41 12.10 -26.79
C TRP A 399 3.29 11.77 -25.58
N LEU A 400 3.11 10.56 -25.03
CA LEU A 400 3.92 9.98 -23.97
C LEU A 400 4.74 8.82 -24.53
N PRO A 401 6.10 8.91 -24.50
CA PRO A 401 6.96 7.91 -25.11
C PRO A 401 6.87 6.53 -24.45
N SER A 402 6.71 5.49 -25.27
CA SER A 402 6.91 4.08 -24.88
C SER A 402 8.27 3.57 -25.38
N ALA A 403 8.67 2.35 -24.97
CA ALA A 403 9.91 1.73 -25.42
C ALA A 403 9.64 0.46 -26.24
N PRO A 404 10.12 0.38 -27.50
CA PRO A 404 10.05 -0.86 -28.28
C PRO A 404 10.67 -2.05 -27.54
N GLY A 405 10.04 -3.22 -27.67
CA GLY A 405 10.51 -4.46 -27.05
C GLY A 405 10.21 -4.62 -25.56
N LYS A 406 9.54 -3.64 -24.92
CA LYS A 406 9.08 -3.72 -23.55
C LYS A 406 7.56 -3.70 -23.46
N GLY A 407 6.99 -4.56 -22.59
CA GLY A 407 5.63 -4.38 -22.13
C GLY A 407 5.55 -3.15 -21.23
N PHE A 408 4.37 -2.55 -21.12
CA PHE A 408 4.16 -1.44 -20.19
C PHE A 408 2.80 -1.50 -19.50
N SER A 409 2.67 -0.74 -18.43
CA SER A 409 1.44 -0.51 -17.69
C SER A 409 1.16 0.98 -17.63
N LEU A 410 -0.12 1.34 -17.63
CA LEU A 410 -0.58 2.69 -17.33
C LEU A 410 -1.23 2.72 -15.95
N THR A 411 -0.88 3.74 -15.16
CA THR A 411 -1.58 4.04 -13.91
C THR A 411 -2.19 5.44 -14.03
N LEU A 412 -3.52 5.50 -14.07
CA LEU A 412 -4.26 6.76 -13.97
C LEU A 412 -4.70 6.96 -12.53
N ARG A 413 -4.50 8.17 -12.01
CA ARG A 413 -4.82 8.57 -10.63
C ARG A 413 -5.84 9.72 -10.67
N THR A 414 -6.89 9.61 -9.84
CA THR A 414 -7.88 10.67 -9.64
C THR A 414 -7.77 11.18 -8.20
N TYR A 415 -7.29 12.41 -8.01
CA TYR A 415 -7.11 13.00 -6.68
C TYR A 415 -8.34 13.80 -6.28
N VAL A 416 -8.80 13.57 -5.05
CA VAL A 416 -10.05 14.06 -4.49
C VAL A 416 -11.20 13.75 -5.46
N PRO A 417 -11.40 12.44 -5.77
CA PRO A 417 -12.36 11.99 -6.76
C PRO A 417 -13.79 12.36 -6.35
N LYS A 418 -14.62 12.70 -7.33
CA LYS A 418 -16.05 12.91 -7.13
C LYS A 418 -16.77 11.58 -6.87
N ASP A 419 -17.98 11.67 -6.34
CA ASP A 419 -18.73 10.48 -5.87
C ASP A 419 -18.96 9.41 -6.95
N LEU A 420 -19.15 9.82 -8.22
CA LEU A 420 -19.31 8.83 -9.30
C LEU A 420 -18.06 7.94 -9.49
N VAL A 421 -16.86 8.47 -9.24
CA VAL A 421 -15.63 7.68 -9.28
C VAL A 421 -15.55 6.77 -8.07
N LYS A 422 -15.87 7.30 -6.88
CA LYS A 422 -15.86 6.53 -5.61
C LYS A 422 -16.86 5.37 -5.63
N ARG A 423 -18.00 5.53 -6.31
CA ARG A 423 -19.00 4.46 -6.48
C ARG A 423 -18.68 3.48 -7.62
N GLY A 424 -17.57 3.71 -8.38
CA GLY A 424 -17.22 2.86 -9.52
C GLY A 424 -18.12 3.05 -10.74
N GLU A 425 -18.79 4.19 -10.86
CA GLU A 425 -19.66 4.56 -11.98
C GLU A 425 -18.90 5.24 -13.13
N TRP A 426 -17.67 5.71 -12.85
CA TRP A 426 -16.76 6.25 -13.85
C TRP A 426 -15.49 5.41 -13.94
N PHE A 427 -15.10 5.10 -15.17
CA PHE A 427 -13.84 4.47 -15.52
C PHE A 427 -13.20 5.18 -16.71
N PRO A 428 -11.85 5.15 -16.81
CA PRO A 428 -11.18 5.56 -18.04
C PRO A 428 -11.67 4.73 -19.23
N PRO A 429 -11.71 5.30 -20.43
CA PRO A 429 -11.99 4.54 -21.64
C PRO A 429 -10.97 3.44 -21.89
N ALA A 430 -11.35 2.40 -22.62
CA ALA A 430 -10.40 1.37 -23.03
C ALA A 430 -9.30 1.95 -23.93
N ILE A 431 -8.07 1.46 -23.76
CA ILE A 431 -6.89 1.90 -24.52
C ILE A 431 -6.94 1.24 -25.90
N LYS A 432 -7.09 2.03 -26.95
CA LYS A 432 -7.20 1.52 -28.34
C LYS A 432 -5.82 1.44 -28.99
N ARG A 433 -5.52 0.30 -29.60
CA ARG A 433 -4.35 0.18 -30.49
C ARG A 433 -4.65 0.85 -31.84
N LEU A 434 -3.73 1.70 -32.29
CA LEU A 434 -3.78 2.26 -33.62
C LEU A 434 -3.26 1.25 -34.64
N LYS A 435 -3.87 1.22 -35.83
CA LYS A 435 -3.51 0.30 -36.91
C LYS A 435 -2.32 0.85 -37.70
#